data_bfc4904863335be26a39fdf673146eca
#
_entry.id   bfc4904863335be26a39fdf673146eca
#
_cell.length_a   1.000
_cell.length_b   1.000
_cell.length_c   1.000
_cell.angle_alpha   90.00
_cell.angle_beta   90.00
_cell.angle_gamma   90.00
#
_symmetry.space_group_name_H-M   'P 1'
#
loop_
_entity.id
_entity.type
_entity.pdbx_description
1 polymer ?
#
loop_
_entity_poly.entity_id
_entity_poly.type
_entity_poly.pdbx_seq_one_letter_code
_entity_poly.pdbx_strand_id
1 'polypeptide(L)'
;MAAYLIRRLWQMVPTLFGVVLLVFFLFKYFGGDPAEILGGLNATPEQIAAIRQQLGLDQSVWVQLGIYFKSILAFDWGKSWATNEAVGHLFATRLPATLTVMLPILILDVLLALPIAMWVAYRRGSLADRTIMVITTVALSISFLVYIIVGQYLFGFQLGWFPVQGWSDSVWTNLVTYAPLPVLLAVFVGLAPQTRLYRTFFLDELGHDYVRTARAKGLTENTILFKHVLRNAMIPILTNIGLQLPGIFVGAFLIEVFFSIPGLGREILLAVNRSDYPVIQAVTIYLAAITMIINLIVDLCFKLVDPRVVLK
;
A
#
# COMPACT_ATOMS: atom_id res chain seq x y z
N MET A 1 2.63 -16.81 22.96
CA MET A 1 2.80 -15.44 22.45
C MET A 1 4.29 -15.08 22.31
N ALA A 2 5.06 -15.03 23.40
CA ALA A 2 6.47 -14.63 23.32
C ALA A 2 7.30 -15.53 22.38
N ALA A 3 7.15 -16.84 22.45
CA ALA A 3 7.86 -17.77 21.56
C ALA A 3 7.51 -17.57 20.07
N TYR A 4 6.26 -17.29 19.75
CA TYR A 4 5.83 -16.96 18.39
C TYR A 4 6.46 -15.66 17.89
N LEU A 5 6.41 -14.59 18.71
CA LEU A 5 7.04 -13.31 18.38
C LEU A 5 8.54 -13.46 18.11
N ILE A 6 9.26 -14.16 19.00
CA ILE A 6 10.69 -14.40 18.84
C ILE A 6 10.96 -15.15 17.54
N ARG A 7 10.18 -16.20 17.26
CA ARG A 7 10.33 -16.99 16.02
C ARG A 7 10.07 -16.15 14.77
N ARG A 8 9.02 -15.31 14.78
CA ARG A 8 8.67 -14.40 13.67
C ARG A 8 9.76 -13.34 13.46
N LEU A 9 10.20 -12.69 14.53
CA LEU A 9 11.31 -11.74 14.45
C LEU A 9 12.58 -12.41 13.91
N TRP A 10 12.88 -13.64 14.36
CA TRP A 10 14.02 -14.40 13.84
C TRP A 10 13.88 -14.72 12.34
N GLN A 11 12.68 -15.02 11.87
CA GLN A 11 12.42 -15.24 10.44
C GLN A 11 12.51 -13.95 9.59
N MET A 12 12.26 -12.79 10.17
CA MET A 12 12.41 -11.51 9.48
C MET A 12 13.87 -11.20 9.14
N VAL A 13 14.81 -11.59 10.01
CA VAL A 13 16.23 -11.32 9.82
C VAL A 13 16.79 -11.92 8.52
N PRO A 14 16.69 -13.24 8.25
CA PRO A 14 17.20 -13.82 7.02
C PRO A 14 16.45 -13.32 5.78
N THR A 15 15.15 -12.97 5.91
CA THR A 15 14.37 -12.42 4.79
C THR A 15 14.85 -11.02 4.45
N LEU A 16 15.02 -10.12 5.42
CA LEU A 16 15.58 -8.78 5.19
C LEU A 16 16.99 -8.86 4.65
N PHE A 17 17.82 -9.75 5.19
CA PHE A 17 19.15 -9.99 4.67
C PHE A 17 19.12 -10.40 3.19
N GLY A 18 18.24 -11.33 2.82
CA GLY A 18 18.03 -11.75 1.43
C GLY A 18 17.58 -10.61 0.53
N VAL A 19 16.66 -9.75 1.00
CA VAL A 19 16.21 -8.56 0.25
C VAL A 19 17.38 -7.60 0.03
N VAL A 20 18.16 -7.30 1.06
CA VAL A 20 19.32 -6.42 0.99
C VAL A 20 20.36 -6.94 0.00
N LEU A 21 20.66 -8.25 0.04
CA LEU A 21 21.55 -8.91 -0.93
C LEU A 21 21.01 -8.78 -2.35
N LEU A 22 19.74 -9.12 -2.54
CA LEU A 22 19.11 -9.06 -3.85
C LEU A 22 19.15 -7.63 -4.43
N VAL A 23 18.77 -6.63 -3.64
CA VAL A 23 18.79 -5.22 -4.04
C VAL A 23 20.23 -4.80 -4.38
N PHE A 24 21.22 -5.12 -3.54
CA PHE A 24 22.61 -4.79 -3.82
C PHE A 24 23.08 -5.38 -5.16
N PHE A 25 22.91 -6.70 -5.38
CA PHE A 25 23.35 -7.35 -6.59
C PHE A 25 22.58 -6.90 -7.84
N LEU A 26 21.27 -6.68 -7.70
CA LEU A 26 20.45 -6.17 -8.81
C LEU A 26 20.97 -4.83 -9.29
N PHE A 27 21.19 -3.87 -8.39
CA PHE A 27 21.69 -2.54 -8.80
C PHE A 27 23.15 -2.56 -9.21
N LYS A 28 23.97 -3.45 -8.63
CA LYS A 28 25.37 -3.59 -9.00
C LYS A 28 25.57 -4.10 -10.44
N TYR A 29 24.74 -5.06 -10.88
CA TYR A 29 24.93 -5.72 -12.17
C TYR A 29 23.96 -5.25 -13.26
N PHE A 30 22.79 -4.76 -12.90
CA PHE A 30 21.75 -4.37 -13.86
C PHE A 30 21.42 -2.88 -13.81
N GLY A 31 21.86 -2.15 -12.81
CA GLY A 31 21.54 -0.72 -12.64
C GLY A 31 22.36 0.23 -13.51
N GLY A 32 23.40 -0.25 -14.21
CA GLY A 32 24.37 0.62 -14.88
C GLY A 32 25.46 1.16 -13.92
N ASP A 33 26.38 1.96 -14.45
CA ASP A 33 27.46 2.53 -13.63
C ASP A 33 26.98 3.80 -12.90
N PRO A 34 26.94 3.79 -11.56
CA PRO A 34 26.57 4.97 -10.79
C PRO A 34 27.44 6.21 -11.09
N ALA A 35 28.71 6.01 -11.40
CA ALA A 35 29.62 7.11 -11.68
C ALA A 35 29.29 7.80 -13.02
N GLU A 36 28.85 7.04 -14.02
CA GLU A 36 28.39 7.58 -15.31
C GLU A 36 27.05 8.33 -15.16
N ILE A 37 26.13 7.79 -14.37
CA ILE A 37 24.83 8.42 -14.09
C ILE A 37 25.02 9.76 -13.39
N LEU A 38 25.88 9.82 -12.37
CA LEU A 38 26.16 11.04 -11.63
C LEU A 38 27.00 12.05 -12.42
N GLY A 39 27.93 11.57 -13.22
CA GLY A 39 28.76 12.41 -14.08
C GLY A 39 27.96 13.07 -15.21
N GLY A 40 26.88 12.42 -15.65
CA GLY A 40 26.05 12.90 -16.74
C GLY A 40 26.72 12.79 -18.12
N LEU A 41 25.99 13.22 -19.16
CA LEU A 41 26.39 13.04 -20.57
C LEU A 41 27.68 13.76 -20.95
N ASN A 42 28.08 14.80 -20.22
CA ASN A 42 29.24 15.65 -20.57
C ASN A 42 30.44 15.44 -19.63
N ALA A 43 30.42 14.42 -18.77
CA ALA A 43 31.52 14.16 -17.85
C ALA A 43 32.74 13.62 -18.58
N THR A 44 33.94 14.14 -18.24
CA THR A 44 35.17 13.60 -18.72
C THR A 44 35.50 12.25 -18.07
N PRO A 45 36.30 11.38 -18.72
CA PRO A 45 36.72 10.10 -18.11
C PRO A 45 37.40 10.29 -16.73
N GLU A 46 38.13 11.40 -16.56
CA GLU A 46 38.78 11.74 -15.29
C GLU A 46 37.76 12.07 -14.17
N GLN A 47 36.71 12.81 -14.51
CA GLN A 47 35.60 13.09 -13.58
C GLN A 47 34.85 11.83 -13.19
N ILE A 48 34.56 10.95 -14.15
CA ILE A 48 33.91 9.66 -13.86
C ILE A 48 34.80 8.80 -12.95
N ALA A 49 36.13 8.75 -13.20
CA ALA A 49 37.06 8.02 -12.35
C ALA A 49 37.11 8.58 -10.92
N ALA A 50 37.09 9.92 -10.77
CA ALA A 50 37.05 10.55 -9.47
C ALA A 50 35.74 10.23 -8.69
N ILE A 51 34.58 10.28 -9.36
CA ILE A 51 33.28 9.90 -8.76
C ILE A 51 33.29 8.42 -8.37
N ARG A 52 33.84 7.54 -9.22
CA ARG A 52 33.94 6.10 -8.94
C ARG A 52 34.77 5.83 -7.69
N GLN A 53 35.88 6.54 -7.51
CA GLN A 53 36.71 6.46 -6.31
C GLN A 53 36.00 7.01 -5.08
N GLN A 54 35.32 8.15 -5.18
CA GLN A 54 34.55 8.75 -4.09
C GLN A 54 33.42 7.82 -3.58
N LEU A 55 32.78 7.11 -4.50
CA LEU A 55 31.73 6.15 -4.15
C LEU A 55 32.28 4.77 -3.74
N GLY A 56 33.60 4.55 -3.78
CA GLY A 56 34.25 3.29 -3.47
C GLY A 56 33.88 2.14 -4.42
N LEU A 57 33.50 2.48 -5.68
CA LEU A 57 33.10 1.51 -6.69
C LEU A 57 34.31 0.74 -7.28
N ASP A 58 35.52 1.22 -7.05
CA ASP A 58 36.81 0.60 -7.36
C ASP A 58 37.19 -0.52 -6.41
N GLN A 59 36.53 -0.60 -5.25
CA GLN A 59 36.79 -1.64 -4.24
C GLN A 59 36.17 -2.99 -4.63
N SER A 60 36.62 -4.06 -3.95
CA SER A 60 36.04 -5.38 -4.19
C SER A 60 34.54 -5.41 -3.85
N VAL A 61 33.77 -6.23 -4.58
CA VAL A 61 32.32 -6.35 -4.39
C VAL A 61 31.95 -6.69 -2.94
N TRP A 62 32.78 -7.48 -2.27
CA TRP A 62 32.55 -7.85 -0.87
C TRP A 62 32.72 -6.69 0.11
N VAL A 63 33.67 -5.78 -0.18
CA VAL A 63 33.87 -4.56 0.64
C VAL A 63 32.69 -3.61 0.42
N GLN A 64 32.27 -3.40 -0.84
CA GLN A 64 31.08 -2.60 -1.16
C GLN A 64 29.82 -3.14 -0.47
N LEU A 65 29.62 -4.47 -0.48
CA LEU A 65 28.52 -5.13 0.21
C LEU A 65 28.58 -4.90 1.71
N GLY A 66 29.78 -5.01 2.32
CA GLY A 66 29.97 -4.75 3.75
C GLY A 66 29.63 -3.32 4.15
N ILE A 67 30.06 -2.33 3.34
CA ILE A 67 29.73 -0.91 3.54
C ILE A 67 28.20 -0.69 3.42
N TYR A 68 27.58 -1.30 2.41
CA TYR A 68 26.13 -1.21 2.19
C TYR A 68 25.33 -1.79 3.35
N PHE A 69 25.73 -2.96 3.87
CA PHE A 69 25.10 -3.53 5.07
C PHE A 69 25.27 -2.64 6.30
N LYS A 70 26.46 -2.10 6.49
CA LYS A 70 26.76 -1.21 7.62
C LYS A 70 25.89 0.06 7.57
N SER A 71 25.72 0.67 6.40
CA SER A 71 24.87 1.87 6.25
C SER A 71 23.40 1.54 6.54
N ILE A 72 22.88 0.41 6.07
CA ILE A 72 21.50 0.00 6.36
C ILE A 72 21.28 -0.22 7.85
N LEU A 73 22.21 -0.90 8.54
CA LEU A 73 22.14 -1.14 9.98
C LEU A 73 22.25 0.16 10.80
N ALA A 74 22.96 1.16 10.28
CA ALA A 74 23.07 2.49 10.86
C ALA A 74 21.87 3.40 10.53
N PHE A 75 20.86 2.91 9.76
CA PHE A 75 19.76 3.69 9.22
C PHE A 75 20.22 4.89 8.36
N ASP A 76 21.44 4.78 7.81
CA ASP A 76 21.96 5.74 6.85
C ASP A 76 21.61 5.26 5.41
N TRP A 77 20.53 5.77 4.88
CA TRP A 77 20.03 5.46 3.53
C TRP A 77 20.74 6.25 2.43
N GLY A 78 21.76 7.04 2.79
CA GLY A 78 22.44 7.90 1.86
C GLY A 78 21.62 9.13 1.44
N LYS A 79 22.04 9.75 0.33
CA LYS A 79 21.40 10.92 -0.26
C LYS A 79 20.85 10.60 -1.64
N SER A 80 19.74 11.20 -1.99
CA SER A 80 19.20 11.23 -3.33
C SER A 80 20.23 11.83 -4.29
N TRP A 81 20.48 11.17 -5.40
CA TRP A 81 21.37 11.71 -6.43
C TRP A 81 20.74 12.86 -7.22
N ALA A 82 19.42 12.87 -7.33
CA ALA A 82 18.69 13.90 -8.05
C ALA A 82 18.49 15.19 -7.25
N THR A 83 18.24 15.08 -5.94
CA THR A 83 17.89 16.23 -5.09
C THR A 83 18.95 16.58 -4.06
N ASN A 84 19.97 15.73 -3.85
CA ASN A 84 20.98 15.82 -2.81
C ASN A 84 20.42 15.84 -1.37
N GLU A 85 19.15 15.48 -1.21
CA GLU A 85 18.45 15.39 0.07
C GLU A 85 18.70 14.04 0.73
N ALA A 86 18.81 13.99 2.06
CA ALA A 86 18.93 12.72 2.77
C ALA A 86 17.66 11.86 2.56
N VAL A 87 17.82 10.61 2.14
CA VAL A 87 16.68 9.72 1.83
C VAL A 87 15.77 9.50 3.04
N GLY A 88 16.34 9.43 4.25
CA GLY A 88 15.54 9.36 5.49
C GLY A 88 14.65 10.58 5.69
N HIS A 89 15.12 11.78 5.34
CA HIS A 89 14.32 13.01 5.39
C HIS A 89 13.23 13.01 4.33
N LEU A 90 13.52 12.55 3.11
CA LEU A 90 12.51 12.33 2.06
C LEU A 90 11.35 11.46 2.57
N PHE A 91 11.66 10.34 3.22
CA PHE A 91 10.62 9.46 3.76
C PHE A 91 9.80 10.15 4.85
N ALA A 92 10.45 10.83 5.78
CA ALA A 92 9.78 11.52 6.88
C ALA A 92 8.83 12.64 6.39
N THR A 93 9.18 13.32 5.30
CA THR A 93 8.36 14.40 4.72
C THR A 93 7.27 13.90 3.77
N ARG A 94 7.50 12.80 3.03
CA ARG A 94 6.55 12.28 2.03
C ARG A 94 5.52 11.31 2.62
N LEU A 95 5.90 10.51 3.61
CA LEU A 95 5.01 9.53 4.23
C LEU A 95 3.72 10.14 4.82
N PRO A 96 3.75 11.28 5.55
CA PRO A 96 2.52 11.88 6.05
C PRO A 96 1.52 12.26 4.95
N ALA A 97 1.99 12.75 3.80
CA ALA A 97 1.13 13.09 2.66
C ALA A 97 0.45 11.83 2.09
N THR A 98 1.21 10.75 1.90
CA THR A 98 0.67 9.45 1.49
C THR A 98 -0.39 8.95 2.47
N LEU A 99 -0.09 8.95 3.77
CA LEU A 99 -1.01 8.47 4.80
C LEU A 99 -2.30 9.31 4.88
N THR A 100 -2.22 10.62 4.67
CA THR A 100 -3.37 11.53 4.65
C THR A 100 -4.41 11.14 3.60
N VAL A 101 -3.99 10.50 2.51
CA VAL A 101 -4.89 10.03 1.45
C VAL A 101 -5.22 8.54 1.61
N MET A 102 -4.21 7.71 1.86
CA MET A 102 -4.37 6.26 1.84
C MET A 102 -5.17 5.71 3.03
N LEU A 103 -5.03 6.32 4.22
CA LEU A 103 -5.81 5.89 5.39
C LEU A 103 -7.33 6.14 5.21
N PRO A 104 -7.79 7.34 4.81
CA PRO A 104 -9.20 7.54 4.51
C PRO A 104 -9.72 6.61 3.40
N ILE A 105 -8.93 6.32 2.36
CA ILE A 105 -9.32 5.38 1.31
C ILE A 105 -9.61 4.01 1.92
N LEU A 106 -8.68 3.43 2.68
CA LEU A 106 -8.88 2.12 3.29
C LEU A 106 -10.09 2.10 4.22
N ILE A 107 -10.21 3.11 5.09
CA ILE A 107 -11.30 3.18 6.08
C ILE A 107 -12.65 3.27 5.37
N LEU A 108 -12.80 4.16 4.40
CA LEU A 108 -14.04 4.36 3.68
C LEU A 108 -14.38 3.16 2.79
N ASP A 109 -13.38 2.56 2.14
CA ASP A 109 -13.58 1.37 1.31
C ASP A 109 -14.13 0.21 2.13
N VAL A 110 -13.55 -0.08 3.29
CA VAL A 110 -14.05 -1.12 4.21
C VAL A 110 -15.43 -0.76 4.76
N LEU A 111 -15.62 0.47 5.24
CA LEU A 111 -16.89 0.92 5.84
C LEU A 111 -18.06 0.87 4.86
N LEU A 112 -17.82 1.11 3.56
CA LEU A 112 -18.86 1.09 2.54
C LEU A 112 -19.02 -0.30 1.91
N ALA A 113 -17.91 -0.99 1.59
CA ALA A 113 -17.97 -2.30 0.97
C ALA A 113 -18.65 -3.35 1.85
N LEU A 114 -18.41 -3.29 3.16
CA LEU A 114 -18.89 -4.29 4.12
C LEU A 114 -20.42 -4.34 4.21
N PRO A 115 -21.16 -3.24 4.46
CA PRO A 115 -22.61 -3.25 4.49
C PRO A 115 -23.23 -3.53 3.11
N ILE A 116 -22.63 -3.02 2.03
CA ILE A 116 -23.10 -3.28 0.67
C ILE A 116 -22.99 -4.77 0.37
N ALA A 117 -21.83 -5.38 0.63
CA ALA A 117 -21.58 -6.80 0.38
C ALA A 117 -22.52 -7.71 1.19
N MET A 118 -22.71 -7.41 2.49
CA MET A 118 -23.62 -8.15 3.35
C MET A 118 -25.06 -8.06 2.88
N TRP A 119 -25.52 -6.87 2.50
CA TRP A 119 -26.87 -6.67 1.98
C TRP A 119 -27.11 -7.41 0.66
N VAL A 120 -26.14 -7.36 -0.26
CA VAL A 120 -26.19 -8.06 -1.55
C VAL A 120 -26.14 -9.57 -1.37
N ALA A 121 -25.30 -10.08 -0.46
CA ALA A 121 -25.24 -11.51 -0.13
C ALA A 121 -26.56 -12.03 0.45
N TYR A 122 -27.18 -11.27 1.35
CA TYR A 122 -28.48 -11.61 1.91
C TYR A 122 -29.58 -11.69 0.84
N ARG A 123 -29.53 -10.79 -0.16
CA ARG A 123 -30.48 -10.77 -1.29
C ARG A 123 -30.00 -11.53 -2.51
N ARG A 124 -29.23 -12.59 -2.32
CA ARG A 124 -28.69 -13.42 -3.38
C ARG A 124 -29.75 -13.80 -4.43
N GLY A 125 -29.41 -13.60 -5.72
CA GLY A 125 -30.28 -13.93 -6.86
C GLY A 125 -31.38 -12.89 -7.16
N SER A 126 -31.54 -11.86 -6.32
CA SER A 126 -32.45 -10.74 -6.59
C SER A 126 -31.93 -9.83 -7.71
N LEU A 127 -32.83 -8.94 -8.21
CA LEU A 127 -32.44 -7.92 -9.17
C LEU A 127 -31.33 -7.02 -8.60
N ALA A 128 -31.41 -6.64 -7.32
CA ALA A 128 -30.40 -5.83 -6.66
C ALA A 128 -29.00 -6.51 -6.69
N ASP A 129 -28.93 -7.79 -6.37
CA ASP A 129 -27.69 -8.56 -6.46
C ASP A 129 -27.12 -8.55 -7.88
N ARG A 130 -27.95 -8.85 -8.88
CA ARG A 130 -27.52 -8.85 -10.29
C ARG A 130 -27.07 -7.48 -10.76
N THR A 131 -27.81 -6.42 -10.43
CA THR A 131 -27.47 -5.06 -10.81
C THR A 131 -26.13 -4.61 -10.22
N ILE A 132 -25.90 -4.85 -8.92
CA ILE A 132 -24.64 -4.50 -8.29
C ILE A 132 -23.47 -5.32 -8.88
N MET A 133 -23.68 -6.61 -9.16
CA MET A 133 -22.64 -7.43 -9.82
C MET A 133 -22.32 -6.92 -11.23
N VAL A 134 -23.31 -6.46 -11.99
CA VAL A 134 -23.08 -5.84 -13.31
C VAL A 134 -22.35 -4.51 -13.17
N ILE A 135 -22.80 -3.63 -12.28
CA ILE A 135 -22.16 -2.32 -12.04
C ILE A 135 -20.69 -2.51 -11.63
N THR A 136 -20.41 -3.42 -10.68
CA THR A 136 -19.04 -3.70 -10.26
C THR A 136 -18.18 -4.28 -11.40
N THR A 137 -18.76 -5.08 -12.28
CA THR A 137 -18.05 -5.61 -13.46
C THR A 137 -17.70 -4.49 -14.44
N VAL A 138 -18.65 -3.61 -14.74
CA VAL A 138 -18.43 -2.44 -15.61
C VAL A 138 -17.37 -1.52 -14.98
N ALA A 139 -17.48 -1.24 -13.68
CA ALA A 139 -16.51 -0.41 -12.98
C ALA A 139 -15.07 -0.98 -13.06
N LEU A 140 -14.92 -2.30 -12.92
CA LEU A 140 -13.62 -2.97 -13.04
C LEU A 140 -13.06 -2.98 -14.48
N SER A 141 -13.91 -2.82 -15.49
CA SER A 141 -13.49 -2.83 -16.90
C SER A 141 -12.90 -1.49 -17.35
N ILE A 142 -13.08 -0.44 -16.57
CA ILE A 142 -12.57 0.91 -16.86
C ILE A 142 -11.25 1.11 -16.10
N SER A 143 -10.23 1.61 -16.79
CA SER A 143 -8.95 1.91 -16.15
C SER A 143 -9.09 2.97 -15.06
N PHE A 144 -8.40 2.79 -13.93
CA PHE A 144 -8.37 3.76 -12.83
C PHE A 144 -7.94 5.16 -13.30
N LEU A 145 -7.02 5.23 -14.27
CA LEU A 145 -6.57 6.49 -14.86
C LEU A 145 -7.74 7.29 -15.49
N VAL A 146 -8.67 6.60 -16.15
CA VAL A 146 -9.86 7.25 -16.73
C VAL A 146 -10.72 7.86 -15.63
N TYR A 147 -10.93 7.16 -14.51
CA TYR A 147 -11.67 7.72 -13.36
C TYR A 147 -11.00 8.96 -12.80
N ILE A 148 -9.68 8.98 -12.69
CA ILE A 148 -8.93 10.16 -12.23
C ILE A 148 -9.16 11.34 -13.18
N ILE A 149 -8.91 11.16 -14.48
CA ILE A 149 -9.00 12.25 -15.47
C ILE A 149 -10.45 12.78 -15.59
N VAL A 150 -11.42 11.87 -15.70
CA VAL A 150 -12.83 12.24 -15.78
C VAL A 150 -13.31 12.89 -14.48
N GLY A 151 -12.88 12.35 -13.34
CA GLY A 151 -13.24 12.92 -12.03
C GLY A 151 -12.67 14.32 -11.82
N GLN A 152 -11.40 14.56 -12.16
CA GLN A 152 -10.78 15.88 -12.11
C GLN A 152 -11.47 16.86 -13.05
N TYR A 153 -11.80 16.42 -14.27
CA TYR A 153 -12.51 17.27 -15.24
C TYR A 153 -13.91 17.64 -14.76
N LEU A 154 -14.72 16.66 -14.34
CA LEU A 154 -16.10 16.90 -13.95
C LEU A 154 -16.21 17.63 -12.60
N PHE A 155 -15.60 17.08 -11.56
CA PHE A 155 -15.78 17.60 -10.19
C PHE A 155 -14.83 18.75 -9.85
N GLY A 156 -13.64 18.77 -10.44
CA GLY A 156 -12.66 19.82 -10.20
C GLY A 156 -12.82 20.99 -11.15
N PHE A 157 -12.81 20.75 -12.47
CA PHE A 157 -12.80 21.83 -13.44
C PHE A 157 -14.21 22.32 -13.79
N GLN A 158 -15.16 21.44 -14.15
CA GLN A 158 -16.46 21.86 -14.66
C GLN A 158 -17.41 22.29 -13.55
N LEU A 159 -17.50 21.53 -12.46
CA LEU A 159 -18.40 21.82 -11.33
C LEU A 159 -17.72 22.72 -10.27
N GLY A 160 -16.39 22.74 -10.20
CA GLY A 160 -15.66 23.55 -9.23
C GLY A 160 -15.87 23.13 -7.77
N TRP A 161 -16.33 21.88 -7.52
CA TRP A 161 -16.60 21.40 -6.17
C TRP A 161 -15.33 21.11 -5.37
N PHE A 162 -14.28 20.70 -6.06
CA PHE A 162 -12.99 20.34 -5.45
C PHE A 162 -11.84 20.97 -6.24
N PRO A 163 -10.69 21.23 -5.60
CA PRO A 163 -9.48 21.61 -6.32
C PRO A 163 -9.05 20.49 -7.28
N VAL A 164 -8.64 20.86 -8.50
CA VAL A 164 -8.15 19.89 -9.49
C VAL A 164 -6.85 19.24 -9.01
N GLN A 165 -5.97 20.02 -8.36
CA GLN A 165 -4.69 19.56 -7.82
C GLN A 165 -4.21 20.55 -6.76
N GLY A 166 -3.24 20.13 -5.94
CA GLY A 166 -2.61 20.97 -4.94
C GLY A 166 -2.37 20.24 -3.63
N TRP A 167 -1.55 20.86 -2.78
CA TRP A 167 -1.24 20.37 -1.45
C TRP A 167 -0.81 21.53 -0.56
N SER A 168 -1.14 21.47 0.73
CA SER A 168 -0.82 22.46 1.74
C SER A 168 0.13 21.86 2.80
N ASP A 169 0.82 22.69 3.53
CA ASP A 169 1.63 22.25 4.68
C ASP A 169 0.77 21.78 5.87
N SER A 170 -0.51 22.19 5.91
CA SER A 170 -1.45 21.80 6.96
C SER A 170 -2.15 20.49 6.63
N VAL A 171 -1.98 19.47 7.45
CA VAL A 171 -2.66 18.17 7.33
C VAL A 171 -4.18 18.34 7.34
N TRP A 172 -4.71 19.25 8.18
CA TRP A 172 -6.15 19.48 8.27
C TRP A 172 -6.71 20.09 6.98
N THR A 173 -6.01 21.09 6.42
CA THR A 173 -6.39 21.66 5.12
C THR A 173 -6.37 20.61 4.01
N ASN A 174 -5.38 19.74 4.03
CA ASN A 174 -5.31 18.64 3.06
C ASN A 174 -6.48 17.68 3.19
N LEU A 175 -6.83 17.24 4.40
CA LEU A 175 -7.95 16.32 4.65
C LEU A 175 -9.31 16.90 4.20
N VAL A 176 -9.51 18.21 4.34
CA VAL A 176 -10.80 18.84 4.04
C VAL A 176 -10.88 19.35 2.60
N THR A 177 -9.76 19.80 2.04
CA THR A 177 -9.75 20.51 0.75
C THR A 177 -9.17 19.67 -0.40
N TYR A 178 -7.98 19.11 -0.23
CA TYR A 178 -7.24 18.47 -1.33
C TYR A 178 -7.44 16.95 -1.40
N ALA A 179 -7.62 16.27 -0.27
CA ALA A 179 -7.79 14.82 -0.22
C ALA A 179 -9.20 14.31 -0.61
N PRO A 180 -10.31 15.06 -0.46
CA PRO A 180 -11.64 14.50 -0.69
C PRO A 180 -11.82 13.94 -2.09
N LEU A 181 -11.45 14.66 -3.14
CA LEU A 181 -11.65 14.20 -4.52
C LEU A 181 -10.82 12.93 -4.83
N PRO A 182 -9.49 12.89 -4.61
CA PRO A 182 -8.71 11.67 -4.81
C PRO A 182 -9.21 10.49 -3.97
N VAL A 183 -9.61 10.72 -2.72
CA VAL A 183 -10.16 9.69 -1.84
C VAL A 183 -11.47 9.14 -2.39
N LEU A 184 -12.43 10.00 -2.77
CA LEU A 184 -13.72 9.58 -3.33
C LEU A 184 -13.56 8.76 -4.61
N LEU A 185 -12.68 9.18 -5.52
CA LEU A 185 -12.43 8.44 -6.76
C LEU A 185 -11.79 7.07 -6.49
N ALA A 186 -10.82 7.02 -5.58
CA ALA A 186 -10.18 5.76 -5.21
C ALA A 186 -11.14 4.80 -4.53
N VAL A 187 -11.96 5.28 -3.60
CA VAL A 187 -13.00 4.49 -2.92
C VAL A 187 -14.03 4.00 -3.93
N PHE A 188 -14.49 4.86 -4.84
CA PHE A 188 -15.46 4.46 -5.86
C PHE A 188 -14.97 3.28 -6.70
N VAL A 189 -13.70 3.29 -7.08
CA VAL A 189 -13.08 2.19 -7.84
C VAL A 189 -12.80 0.97 -6.94
N GLY A 190 -12.31 1.19 -5.72
CA GLY A 190 -12.00 0.16 -4.74
C GLY A 190 -13.22 -0.62 -4.27
N LEU A 191 -14.39 0.02 -4.19
CA LEU A 191 -15.65 -0.61 -3.79
C LEU A 191 -16.04 -1.80 -4.69
N ALA A 192 -15.70 -1.77 -5.98
CA ALA A 192 -16.09 -2.83 -6.91
C ALA A 192 -15.44 -4.19 -6.58
N PRO A 193 -14.11 -4.34 -6.49
CA PRO A 193 -13.47 -5.60 -6.12
C PRO A 193 -13.79 -5.99 -4.67
N GLN A 194 -13.80 -5.03 -3.73
CA GLN A 194 -14.04 -5.30 -2.32
C GLN A 194 -15.44 -5.82 -2.05
N THR A 195 -16.46 -5.18 -2.64
CA THR A 195 -17.85 -5.64 -2.51
C THR A 195 -18.02 -7.06 -3.02
N ARG A 196 -17.40 -7.41 -4.15
CA ARG A 196 -17.46 -8.77 -4.70
C ARG A 196 -16.79 -9.80 -3.80
N LEU A 197 -15.61 -9.46 -3.29
CA LEU A 197 -14.85 -10.34 -2.41
C LEU A 197 -15.59 -10.57 -1.08
N TYR A 198 -16.03 -9.50 -0.43
CA TYR A 198 -16.74 -9.61 0.84
C TYR A 198 -18.11 -10.29 0.68
N ARG A 199 -18.79 -10.06 -0.46
CA ARG A 199 -20.02 -10.81 -0.79
C ARG A 199 -19.77 -12.33 -0.80
N THR A 200 -18.64 -12.78 -1.33
CA THR A 200 -18.30 -14.21 -1.33
C THR A 200 -18.16 -14.73 0.10
N PHE A 201 -17.44 -14.02 0.97
CA PHE A 201 -17.30 -14.41 2.37
C PHE A 201 -18.63 -14.46 3.11
N PHE A 202 -19.54 -13.50 2.86
CA PHE A 202 -20.88 -13.56 3.45
C PHE A 202 -21.74 -14.68 2.90
N LEU A 203 -21.62 -15.01 1.62
CA LEU A 203 -22.37 -16.14 1.03
C LEU A 203 -21.92 -17.47 1.61
N ASP A 204 -20.62 -17.65 1.81
CA ASP A 204 -20.07 -18.85 2.41
C ASP A 204 -20.62 -19.03 3.83
N GLU A 205 -20.60 -17.97 4.64
CA GLU A 205 -21.12 -18.01 6.01
C GLU A 205 -22.63 -18.24 6.08
N LEU A 206 -23.41 -17.64 5.17
CA LEU A 206 -24.86 -17.83 5.09
C LEU A 206 -25.26 -19.28 4.74
N GLY A 207 -24.37 -20.05 4.14
CA GLY A 207 -24.53 -21.45 3.78
C GLY A 207 -24.39 -22.43 4.97
N HIS A 208 -23.79 -22.01 6.07
CA HIS A 208 -23.47 -22.91 7.19
C HIS A 208 -24.68 -23.32 8.02
N ASP A 209 -24.61 -24.51 8.64
CA ASP A 209 -25.69 -25.10 9.45
C ASP A 209 -26.04 -24.30 10.71
N TYR A 210 -25.09 -23.53 11.27
CA TYR A 210 -25.40 -22.68 12.42
C TYR A 210 -26.41 -21.56 12.06
N VAL A 211 -26.43 -21.09 10.80
CA VAL A 211 -27.41 -20.11 10.31
C VAL A 211 -28.80 -20.74 10.22
N ARG A 212 -28.88 -21.98 9.71
CA ARG A 212 -30.13 -22.75 9.67
C ARG A 212 -30.67 -23.00 11.08
N THR A 213 -29.80 -23.38 12.00
CA THR A 213 -30.16 -23.58 13.41
C THR A 213 -30.66 -22.29 14.06
N ALA A 214 -30.03 -21.16 13.78
CA ALA A 214 -30.45 -19.86 14.31
C ALA A 214 -31.84 -19.46 13.80
N ARG A 215 -32.15 -19.71 12.51
CA ARG A 215 -33.49 -19.51 11.94
C ARG A 215 -34.52 -20.44 12.57
N ALA A 216 -34.20 -21.72 12.77
CA ALA A 216 -35.06 -22.69 13.42
C ALA A 216 -35.40 -22.30 14.87
N LYS A 217 -34.48 -21.57 15.55
CA LYS A 217 -34.72 -21.02 16.89
C LYS A 217 -35.54 -19.71 16.89
N GLY A 218 -35.99 -19.23 15.74
CA GLY A 218 -36.84 -18.03 15.60
C GLY A 218 -36.10 -16.72 15.75
N LEU A 219 -34.78 -16.68 15.59
CA LEU A 219 -34.01 -15.43 15.61
C LEU A 219 -34.34 -14.56 14.38
N THR A 220 -34.41 -13.26 14.58
CA THR A 220 -34.61 -12.31 13.46
C THR A 220 -33.43 -12.31 12.51
N GLU A 221 -33.68 -12.10 11.21
CA GLU A 221 -32.63 -12.06 10.19
C GLU A 221 -31.54 -11.03 10.50
N ASN A 222 -31.90 -9.86 11.03
CA ASN A 222 -30.89 -8.86 11.45
C ASN A 222 -29.98 -9.41 12.55
N THR A 223 -30.52 -10.13 13.55
CA THR A 223 -29.70 -10.75 14.59
C THR A 223 -28.77 -11.81 13.99
N ILE A 224 -29.27 -12.61 13.06
CA ILE A 224 -28.48 -13.64 12.36
C ILE A 224 -27.33 -12.97 11.57
N LEU A 225 -27.64 -11.94 10.80
CA LEU A 225 -26.65 -11.25 9.96
C LEU A 225 -25.56 -10.56 10.79
N PHE A 226 -25.95 -9.71 11.74
CA PHE A 226 -24.98 -8.90 12.48
C PHE A 226 -24.27 -9.66 13.62
N LYS A 227 -24.97 -10.56 14.32
CA LYS A 227 -24.39 -11.24 15.48
C LYS A 227 -23.69 -12.55 15.11
N HIS A 228 -24.15 -13.27 14.09
CA HIS A 228 -23.63 -14.59 13.74
C HIS A 228 -22.82 -14.54 12.44
N VAL A 229 -23.41 -14.10 11.34
CA VAL A 229 -22.77 -14.12 10.02
C VAL A 229 -21.59 -13.13 9.94
N LEU A 230 -21.84 -11.86 10.29
CA LEU A 230 -20.80 -10.82 10.25
C LEU A 230 -19.61 -11.20 11.14
N ARG A 231 -19.87 -11.68 12.35
CA ARG A 231 -18.81 -12.04 13.29
C ARG A 231 -17.86 -13.10 12.72
N ASN A 232 -18.39 -14.11 12.06
CA ASN A 232 -17.59 -15.18 11.48
C ASN A 232 -16.92 -14.74 10.18
N ALA A 233 -17.64 -14.00 9.32
CA ALA A 233 -17.09 -13.41 8.09
C ALA A 233 -15.97 -12.39 8.36
N MET A 234 -15.90 -11.79 9.57
CA MET A 234 -14.81 -10.87 9.92
C MET A 234 -13.43 -11.51 9.88
N ILE A 235 -13.30 -12.83 10.04
CA ILE A 235 -12.00 -13.51 9.99
C ILE A 235 -11.35 -13.34 8.60
N PRO A 236 -11.97 -13.81 7.48
CA PRO A 236 -11.40 -13.60 6.15
C PRO A 236 -11.37 -12.11 5.74
N ILE A 237 -12.31 -11.29 6.21
CA ILE A 237 -12.31 -9.85 5.94
C ILE A 237 -11.10 -9.18 6.58
N LEU A 238 -10.80 -9.41 7.85
CA LEU A 238 -9.63 -8.87 8.53
C LEU A 238 -8.33 -9.37 7.89
N THR A 239 -8.29 -10.62 7.42
CA THR A 239 -7.17 -11.15 6.66
C THR A 239 -6.93 -10.31 5.40
N ASN A 240 -8.00 -10.04 4.64
CA ASN A 240 -7.91 -9.22 3.43
C ASN A 240 -7.47 -7.79 3.72
N ILE A 241 -8.03 -7.14 4.77
CA ILE A 241 -7.58 -5.81 5.22
C ILE A 241 -6.09 -5.85 5.59
N GLY A 242 -5.66 -6.87 6.33
CA GLY A 242 -4.26 -7.05 6.71
C GLY A 242 -3.31 -7.11 5.52
N LEU A 243 -3.71 -7.81 4.45
CA LEU A 243 -2.93 -7.89 3.20
C LEU A 243 -2.86 -6.55 2.44
N GLN A 244 -3.81 -5.64 2.66
CA GLN A 244 -3.82 -4.31 2.02
C GLN A 244 -3.01 -3.27 2.82
N LEU A 245 -2.84 -3.45 4.12
CA LEU A 245 -2.16 -2.49 4.99
C LEU A 245 -0.76 -2.08 4.53
N PRO A 246 0.13 -2.99 4.05
CA PRO A 246 1.43 -2.58 3.51
C PRO A 246 1.32 -1.58 2.36
N GLY A 247 0.31 -1.72 1.49
CA GLY A 247 0.07 -0.84 0.36
C GLY A 247 -0.18 0.63 0.76
N ILE A 248 -0.73 0.87 1.96
CA ILE A 248 -0.97 2.23 2.47
C ILE A 248 0.35 3.01 2.63
N PHE A 249 1.41 2.32 2.98
CA PHE A 249 2.74 2.91 3.20
C PHE A 249 3.55 3.07 1.91
N VAL A 250 3.12 2.42 0.84
CA VAL A 250 3.69 2.60 -0.52
C VAL A 250 3.10 3.84 -1.20
N GLY A 251 1.82 4.09 -0.92
CA GLY A 251 1.03 5.11 -1.61
C GLY A 251 0.47 4.64 -2.96
N ALA A 252 -0.32 5.49 -3.55
CA ALA A 252 -0.89 5.29 -4.88
C ALA A 252 -0.28 6.28 -5.86
N PHE A 253 0.76 5.88 -6.58
CA PHE A 253 1.54 6.79 -7.44
C PHE A 253 0.65 7.53 -8.48
N LEU A 254 -0.37 6.90 -9.05
CA LEU A 254 -1.29 7.56 -9.97
C LEU A 254 -2.04 8.71 -9.29
N ILE A 255 -2.61 8.47 -8.12
CA ILE A 255 -3.32 9.51 -7.36
C ILE A 255 -2.36 10.64 -7.01
N GLU A 256 -1.21 10.31 -6.44
CA GLU A 256 -0.25 11.30 -5.96
C GLU A 256 0.31 12.15 -7.10
N VAL A 257 0.57 11.56 -8.28
CA VAL A 257 1.05 12.29 -9.45
C VAL A 257 -0.03 13.21 -10.02
N PHE A 258 -1.23 12.68 -10.28
CA PHE A 258 -2.29 13.45 -10.94
C PHE A 258 -2.86 14.56 -10.06
N PHE A 259 -2.91 14.37 -8.74
CA PHE A 259 -3.38 15.39 -7.80
C PHE A 259 -2.25 16.26 -7.23
N SER A 260 -1.01 16.07 -7.70
CA SER A 260 0.19 16.81 -7.23
C SER A 260 0.45 16.66 -5.72
N ILE A 261 0.10 15.51 -5.17
CA ILE A 261 0.34 15.17 -3.77
C ILE A 261 1.82 14.81 -3.59
N PRO A 262 2.55 15.44 -2.65
CA PRO A 262 3.96 15.15 -2.42
C PRO A 262 4.14 13.89 -1.55
N GLY A 263 3.66 12.74 -2.06
CA GLY A 263 3.70 11.47 -1.35
C GLY A 263 4.84 10.55 -1.79
N LEU A 264 4.98 9.42 -1.09
CA LEU A 264 6.02 8.41 -1.36
C LEU A 264 5.85 7.74 -2.72
N GLY A 265 4.62 7.44 -3.14
CA GLY A 265 4.37 6.81 -4.43
C GLY A 265 4.81 7.68 -5.61
N ARG A 266 4.56 9.00 -5.52
CA ARG A 266 5.08 9.97 -6.49
C ARG A 266 6.61 10.03 -6.46
N GLU A 267 7.22 10.07 -5.27
CA GLU A 267 8.67 10.13 -5.12
C GLU A 267 9.36 8.87 -5.71
N ILE A 268 8.78 7.69 -5.50
CA ILE A 268 9.26 6.45 -6.11
C ILE A 268 9.27 6.57 -7.65
N LEU A 269 8.18 7.04 -8.24
CA LEU A 269 8.09 7.20 -9.69
C LEU A 269 9.14 8.21 -10.22
N LEU A 270 9.33 9.33 -9.52
CA LEU A 270 10.34 10.32 -9.86
C LEU A 270 11.76 9.75 -9.74
N ALA A 271 12.04 8.98 -8.69
CA ALA A 271 13.34 8.32 -8.50
C ALA A 271 13.63 7.31 -9.62
N VAL A 272 12.64 6.51 -10.02
CA VAL A 272 12.81 5.57 -11.16
C VAL A 272 13.10 6.31 -12.44
N ASN A 273 12.36 7.38 -12.76
CA ASN A 273 12.55 8.16 -13.99
C ASN A 273 13.91 8.91 -14.04
N ARG A 274 14.47 9.22 -12.86
CA ARG A 274 15.77 9.93 -12.73
C ARG A 274 16.94 8.97 -12.49
N SER A 275 16.71 7.66 -12.43
CA SER A 275 17.70 6.63 -12.06
C SER A 275 18.38 6.94 -10.71
N ASP A 276 17.57 7.42 -9.74
CA ASP A 276 18.03 7.74 -8.39
C ASP A 276 18.11 6.47 -7.54
N TYR A 277 19.20 5.75 -7.69
CA TYR A 277 19.37 4.42 -7.07
C TYR A 277 19.32 4.42 -5.54
N PRO A 278 19.92 5.38 -4.81
CA PRO A 278 19.79 5.41 -3.36
C PRO A 278 18.34 5.43 -2.89
N VAL A 279 17.49 6.26 -3.53
CA VAL A 279 16.07 6.33 -3.19
C VAL A 279 15.36 5.02 -3.52
N ILE A 280 15.59 4.44 -4.72
CA ILE A 280 14.93 3.20 -5.14
C ILE A 280 15.34 2.02 -4.22
N GLN A 281 16.62 1.89 -3.90
CA GLN A 281 17.12 0.87 -2.99
C GLN A 281 16.53 1.00 -1.59
N ALA A 282 16.55 2.21 -1.03
CA ALA A 282 16.01 2.50 0.28
C ALA A 282 14.49 2.21 0.35
N VAL A 283 13.72 2.64 -0.66
CA VAL A 283 12.28 2.33 -0.76
C VAL A 283 12.04 0.83 -0.79
N THR A 284 12.80 0.08 -1.58
CA THR A 284 12.61 -1.38 -1.68
C THR A 284 12.82 -2.07 -0.32
N ILE A 285 13.87 -1.69 0.41
CA ILE A 285 14.15 -2.24 1.74
C ILE A 285 13.10 -1.77 2.76
N TYR A 286 12.70 -0.49 2.71
CA TYR A 286 11.62 0.05 3.53
C TYR A 286 10.32 -0.72 3.34
N LEU A 287 9.92 -0.98 2.08
CA LEU A 287 8.71 -1.73 1.78
C LEU A 287 8.76 -3.17 2.28
N ALA A 288 9.90 -3.82 2.16
CA ALA A 288 10.09 -5.16 2.71
C ALA A 288 9.96 -5.14 4.24
N ALA A 289 10.63 -4.21 4.92
CA ALA A 289 10.60 -4.08 6.37
C ALA A 289 9.18 -3.75 6.88
N ILE A 290 8.52 -2.75 6.28
CA ILE A 290 7.16 -2.35 6.71
C ILE A 290 6.14 -3.46 6.47
N THR A 291 6.25 -4.19 5.34
CA THR A 291 5.39 -5.34 5.05
C THR A 291 5.53 -6.43 6.10
N MET A 292 6.75 -6.75 6.52
CA MET A 292 6.99 -7.74 7.57
C MET A 292 6.44 -7.29 8.92
N ILE A 293 6.66 -6.02 9.30
CA ILE A 293 6.15 -5.45 10.54
C ILE A 293 4.63 -5.47 10.56
N ILE A 294 3.99 -5.06 9.47
CA ILE A 294 2.53 -5.05 9.37
C ILE A 294 1.98 -6.47 9.43
N ASN A 295 2.57 -7.42 8.70
CA ASN A 295 2.14 -8.82 8.77
C ASN A 295 2.25 -9.36 10.20
N LEU A 296 3.30 -9.02 10.94
CA LEU A 296 3.42 -9.38 12.35
C LEU A 296 2.30 -8.77 13.20
N ILE A 297 1.98 -7.49 12.99
CA ILE A 297 0.88 -6.80 13.70
C ILE A 297 -0.46 -7.46 13.36
N VAL A 298 -0.71 -7.77 12.10
CA VAL A 298 -1.93 -8.45 11.64
C VAL A 298 -2.06 -9.84 12.26
N ASP A 299 -0.98 -10.63 12.31
CA ASP A 299 -0.99 -11.94 12.98
C ASP A 299 -1.34 -11.82 14.48
N LEU A 300 -0.87 -10.77 15.14
CA LEU A 300 -1.23 -10.48 16.53
C LEU A 300 -2.71 -10.07 16.68
N CYS A 301 -3.21 -9.25 15.76
CA CYS A 301 -4.62 -8.85 15.74
C CYS A 301 -5.54 -10.05 15.53
N PHE A 302 -5.19 -11.02 14.68
CA PHE A 302 -5.97 -12.24 14.52
C PHE A 302 -6.16 -13.00 15.82
N LYS A 303 -5.13 -13.11 16.64
CA LYS A 303 -5.25 -13.79 17.92
C LYS A 303 -6.11 -13.05 18.93
N LEU A 304 -6.18 -11.71 18.84
CA LEU A 304 -7.09 -10.91 19.69
C LEU A 304 -8.54 -11.10 19.26
N VAL A 305 -8.81 -11.26 17.97
CA VAL A 305 -10.16 -11.43 17.42
C VAL A 305 -10.66 -12.88 17.58
N ASP A 306 -9.81 -13.86 17.35
CA ASP A 306 -10.11 -15.28 17.54
C ASP A 306 -9.05 -15.98 18.40
N PRO A 307 -9.32 -16.17 19.72
CA PRO A 307 -8.41 -16.87 20.63
C PRO A 307 -8.15 -18.34 20.26
N ARG A 308 -8.95 -18.92 19.35
CA ARG A 308 -8.80 -20.32 18.89
C ARG A 308 -7.69 -20.46 17.84
N VAL A 309 -7.24 -19.34 17.23
CA VAL A 309 -6.13 -19.36 16.30
C VAL A 309 -4.85 -19.71 17.07
N VAL A 310 -4.35 -20.92 16.83
CA VAL A 310 -3.06 -21.36 17.34
C VAL A 310 -1.98 -20.83 16.41
N LEU A 311 -1.30 -19.77 16.85
CA LEU A 311 -0.10 -19.26 16.19
C LEU A 311 1.01 -20.31 16.40
N LYS A 312 1.28 -21.12 15.38
CA LYS A 312 2.35 -22.14 15.39
C LYS A 312 3.69 -21.55 14.93
#